data_cd852763a675df640ee7dcf8837f3f2a
#
_entry.id   cd852763a675df640ee7dcf8837f3f2a
#
_cell.length_a   1.000
_cell.length_b   1.000
_cell.length_c   1.000
_cell.angle_alpha   90.00
_cell.angle_beta   90.00
_cell.angle_gamma   90.00
#
_symmetry.space_group_name_H-M   'P 1'
#
loop_
_entity.id
_entity.type
_entity.pdbx_description
1 polymer ?
#
loop_
_entity_poly.entity_id
_entity_poly.type
_entity_poly.pdbx_seq_one_letter_code
_entity_poly.pdbx_strand_id
1 'polypeptide(L)'
;MMREKVVVGLSGGVDSSVAAFLLKQQGYDVIGVTMLMWAPDGTEPQSVTDARKVAEHLDIPYYVLDFTKQFKKEVVDYFVGEYLAGRTPNPCNVCNRRIKWEALIAWAGEQGAQYIATGHYARIDRLANGRYAICNSATAQKDQTYALYNLTQEQLAHTLLPIGDYSKEEIRRIAAEQKLPVANKSDSQDICFIPDGDYGAFLERQVPDKIPGEGNFVLTDGTVIGRHKGVTHYTIGQRKGLGIAMGHPVFVCEIRPETNEVVIGENEDIFSCNLICDEVNYMGMEEGKEQRRCMAKVRYAHKGDVCTLEKQSDGKMKVHFEKPVRAITPGQAVVFYDGEYVLGGGIIQTAEK
;
A
#
# COMPACT_ATOMS: atom_id res chain seq x y z
N MET A 1 33.53 -5.82 -19.29
CA MET A 1 32.69 -4.80 -18.61
C MET A 1 32.39 -5.32 -17.22
N MET A 2 32.46 -4.49 -16.19
CA MET A 2 31.97 -4.87 -14.86
C MET A 2 30.46 -5.04 -14.95
N ARG A 3 29.93 -6.09 -14.31
CA ARG A 3 28.47 -6.31 -14.25
C ARG A 3 27.86 -5.25 -13.35
N GLU A 4 26.71 -4.71 -13.74
CA GLU A 4 25.95 -3.80 -12.87
C GLU A 4 25.42 -4.57 -11.65
N LYS A 5 25.57 -3.99 -10.48
CA LYS A 5 25.18 -4.62 -9.22
C LYS A 5 23.77 -4.21 -8.83
N VAL A 6 22.97 -5.19 -8.39
CA VAL A 6 21.58 -4.96 -7.94
C VAL A 6 21.31 -5.67 -6.62
N VAL A 7 20.66 -4.95 -5.71
CA VAL A 7 20.16 -5.51 -4.45
C VAL A 7 18.68 -5.87 -4.61
N VAL A 8 18.35 -7.15 -4.41
CA VAL A 8 16.98 -7.66 -4.56
C VAL A 8 16.37 -7.90 -3.19
N GLY A 9 15.21 -7.25 -2.92
CA GLY A 9 14.42 -7.53 -1.75
C GLY A 9 13.77 -8.92 -1.82
N LEU A 10 14.28 -9.88 -1.07
CA LEU A 10 13.78 -11.25 -0.96
C LEU A 10 12.81 -11.37 0.21
N SER A 11 11.52 -11.53 -0.06
CA SER A 11 10.47 -11.70 0.95
C SER A 11 10.24 -13.15 1.38
N GLY A 12 11.01 -14.10 0.83
CA GLY A 12 10.74 -15.53 0.99
C GLY A 12 9.48 -16.00 0.27
N GLY A 13 8.95 -15.22 -0.66
CA GLY A 13 7.86 -15.55 -1.56
C GLY A 13 8.32 -15.85 -2.98
N VAL A 14 7.41 -16.39 -3.81
CA VAL A 14 7.68 -16.80 -5.20
C VAL A 14 8.13 -15.61 -6.05
N ASP A 15 7.43 -14.48 -5.97
CA ASP A 15 7.61 -13.32 -6.85
C ASP A 15 9.01 -12.71 -6.73
N SER A 16 9.46 -12.43 -5.51
CA SER A 16 10.80 -11.89 -5.26
C SER A 16 11.92 -12.87 -5.62
N SER A 17 11.66 -14.16 -5.50
CA SER A 17 12.62 -15.21 -5.85
C SER A 17 12.82 -15.30 -7.36
N VAL A 18 11.73 -15.23 -8.13
CA VAL A 18 11.79 -15.18 -9.61
C VAL A 18 12.40 -13.87 -10.07
N ALA A 19 12.13 -12.74 -9.40
CA ALA A 19 12.77 -11.46 -9.70
C ALA A 19 14.30 -11.57 -9.60
N ALA A 20 14.83 -12.18 -8.53
CA ALA A 20 16.25 -12.39 -8.36
C ALA A 20 16.85 -13.33 -9.44
N PHE A 21 16.13 -14.42 -9.77
CA PHE A 21 16.54 -15.33 -10.83
C PHE A 21 16.64 -14.61 -12.18
N LEU A 22 15.62 -13.85 -12.57
CA LEU A 22 15.57 -13.14 -13.86
C LEU A 22 16.71 -12.12 -13.97
N LEU A 23 17.01 -11.38 -12.93
CA LEU A 23 18.12 -10.42 -12.92
C LEU A 23 19.48 -11.12 -13.04
N LYS A 24 19.68 -12.25 -12.32
CA LYS A 24 20.90 -13.08 -12.49
C LYS A 24 21.04 -13.58 -13.92
N GLN A 25 19.95 -14.03 -14.55
CA GLN A 25 19.91 -14.47 -15.95
C GLN A 25 20.23 -13.34 -16.93
N GLN A 26 19.78 -12.11 -16.64
CA GLN A 26 20.10 -10.91 -17.41
C GLN A 26 21.56 -10.44 -17.25
N GLY A 27 22.33 -11.08 -16.36
CA GLY A 27 23.75 -10.82 -16.19
C GLY A 27 24.10 -9.80 -15.11
N TYR A 28 23.17 -9.39 -14.27
CA TYR A 28 23.44 -8.56 -13.09
C TYR A 28 24.27 -9.31 -12.03
N ASP A 29 25.04 -8.56 -11.25
CA ASP A 29 25.65 -9.03 -10.00
C ASP A 29 24.62 -8.85 -8.87
N VAL A 30 23.92 -9.94 -8.51
CA VAL A 30 22.73 -9.91 -7.64
C VAL A 30 23.12 -10.15 -6.19
N ILE A 31 22.66 -9.30 -5.28
CA ILE A 31 22.70 -9.48 -3.83
C ILE A 31 21.26 -9.62 -3.31
N GLY A 32 20.96 -10.70 -2.60
CA GLY A 32 19.69 -10.91 -1.93
C GLY A 32 19.63 -10.26 -0.54
N VAL A 33 18.55 -9.57 -0.22
CA VAL A 33 18.33 -8.96 1.09
C VAL A 33 16.93 -9.26 1.61
N THR A 34 16.82 -9.79 2.82
CA THR A 34 15.55 -9.79 3.54
C THR A 34 15.56 -8.66 4.58
N MET A 35 14.54 -7.81 4.48
CA MET A 35 14.28 -6.77 5.47
C MET A 35 13.39 -7.35 6.56
N LEU A 36 13.95 -7.61 7.75
CA LEU A 36 13.19 -8.06 8.91
C LEU A 36 12.36 -6.88 9.45
N MET A 37 11.06 -6.88 9.16
CA MET A 37 10.15 -5.77 9.48
C MET A 37 9.43 -5.99 10.83
N TRP A 38 9.01 -7.23 11.11
CA TRP A 38 8.17 -7.55 12.26
C TRP A 38 8.55 -8.90 12.85
N ALA A 39 8.94 -8.89 14.11
CA ALA A 39 9.28 -10.06 14.91
C ALA A 39 9.00 -9.76 16.40
N PRO A 40 7.73 -9.67 16.81
CA PRO A 40 7.35 -9.19 18.15
C PRO A 40 7.79 -10.12 19.28
N ASP A 41 7.97 -11.41 19.00
CA ASP A 41 8.46 -12.43 19.94
C ASP A 41 9.97 -12.68 19.83
N GLY A 42 10.67 -11.94 18.95
CA GLY A 42 12.11 -12.09 18.71
C GLY A 42 12.49 -13.34 17.92
N THR A 43 11.53 -14.13 17.42
CA THR A 43 11.82 -15.30 16.58
C THR A 43 12.05 -14.91 15.13
N GLU A 44 12.99 -15.59 14.46
CA GLU A 44 13.20 -15.38 13.01
C GLU A 44 11.99 -15.93 12.23
N PRO A 45 11.30 -15.09 11.44
CA PRO A 45 10.16 -15.54 10.65
C PRO A 45 10.56 -16.58 9.60
N GLN A 46 9.66 -17.53 9.30
CA GLN A 46 9.88 -18.56 8.26
C GLN A 46 10.23 -17.94 6.89
N SER A 47 9.76 -16.73 6.60
CA SER A 47 10.08 -15.99 5.37
C SER A 47 11.57 -15.70 5.21
N VAL A 48 12.30 -15.46 6.30
CA VAL A 48 13.76 -15.26 6.28
C VAL A 48 14.49 -16.56 5.94
N THR A 49 14.09 -17.68 6.57
CA THR A 49 14.63 -19.01 6.27
C THR A 49 14.37 -19.40 4.80
N ASP A 50 13.16 -19.12 4.30
CA ASP A 50 12.80 -19.40 2.90
C ASP A 50 13.64 -18.56 1.93
N ALA A 51 13.83 -17.26 2.21
CA ALA A 51 14.65 -16.37 1.39
C ALA A 51 16.12 -16.81 1.36
N ARG A 52 16.66 -17.27 2.51
CA ARG A 52 18.02 -17.80 2.61
C ARG A 52 18.21 -19.02 1.71
N LYS A 53 17.26 -19.98 1.72
CA LYS A 53 17.28 -21.15 0.83
C LYS A 53 17.23 -20.77 -0.66
N VAL A 54 16.45 -19.71 -1.00
CA VAL A 54 16.41 -19.19 -2.37
C VAL A 54 17.75 -18.60 -2.78
N ALA A 55 18.39 -17.81 -1.91
CA ALA A 55 19.68 -17.20 -2.19
C ALA A 55 20.78 -18.27 -2.34
N GLU A 56 20.79 -19.30 -1.50
CA GLU A 56 21.68 -20.47 -1.61
C GLU A 56 21.44 -21.20 -2.94
N HIS A 57 20.19 -21.47 -3.31
CA HIS A 57 19.84 -22.13 -4.58
C HIS A 57 20.28 -21.31 -5.80
N LEU A 58 20.16 -20.00 -5.73
CA LEU A 58 20.59 -19.09 -6.79
C LEU A 58 22.08 -18.77 -6.75
N ASP A 59 22.83 -19.24 -5.75
CA ASP A 59 24.25 -18.93 -5.55
C ASP A 59 24.50 -17.41 -5.62
N ILE A 60 23.83 -16.66 -4.72
CA ILE A 60 23.98 -15.21 -4.56
C ILE A 60 24.26 -14.85 -3.10
N PRO A 61 25.05 -13.79 -2.81
CA PRO A 61 25.20 -13.25 -1.47
C PRO A 61 23.85 -12.90 -0.85
N TYR A 62 23.70 -13.16 0.46
CA TYR A 62 22.44 -12.90 1.16
C TYR A 62 22.67 -12.24 2.52
N TYR A 63 21.84 -11.24 2.80
CA TYR A 63 21.87 -10.48 4.05
C TYR A 63 20.47 -10.35 4.65
N VAL A 64 20.43 -10.28 5.98
CA VAL A 64 19.21 -9.94 6.74
C VAL A 64 19.44 -8.60 7.40
N LEU A 65 18.61 -7.63 7.12
CA LEU A 65 18.67 -6.29 7.68
C LEU A 65 17.52 -6.11 8.69
N ASP A 66 17.86 -5.77 9.92
CA ASP A 66 16.87 -5.55 10.98
C ASP A 66 16.30 -4.12 10.90
N PHE A 67 15.05 -4.03 10.48
CA PHE A 67 14.26 -2.80 10.44
C PHE A 67 13.10 -2.80 11.46
N THR A 68 13.07 -3.74 12.40
CA THR A 68 11.94 -3.91 13.33
C THR A 68 11.61 -2.64 14.11
N LYS A 69 12.62 -1.92 14.61
CA LYS A 69 12.43 -0.66 15.33
C LYS A 69 11.89 0.46 14.44
N GLN A 70 12.47 0.60 13.24
CA GLN A 70 12.03 1.61 12.28
C GLN A 70 10.63 1.30 11.78
N PHE A 71 10.35 0.04 11.46
CA PHE A 71 9.03 -0.42 11.02
C PHE A 71 7.96 -0.16 12.09
N LYS A 72 8.27 -0.46 13.35
CA LYS A 72 7.35 -0.14 14.46
C LYS A 72 7.02 1.35 14.47
N LYS A 73 8.02 2.21 14.45
CA LYS A 73 7.85 3.66 14.54
C LYS A 73 7.13 4.25 13.32
N GLU A 74 7.57 3.89 12.10
CA GLU A 74 7.11 4.55 10.86
C GLU A 74 5.81 3.95 10.32
N VAL A 75 5.55 2.66 10.59
CA VAL A 75 4.42 1.94 10.00
C VAL A 75 3.39 1.54 11.03
N VAL A 76 3.81 0.87 12.11
CA VAL A 76 2.86 0.37 13.12
C VAL A 76 2.29 1.51 13.95
N ASP A 77 3.15 2.42 14.45
CA ASP A 77 2.69 3.55 15.25
C ASP A 77 1.85 4.54 14.42
N TYR A 78 2.18 4.73 13.12
CA TYR A 78 1.34 5.46 12.17
C TYR A 78 -0.04 4.78 12.01
N PHE A 79 -0.05 3.47 11.75
CA PHE A 79 -1.29 2.69 11.60
C PHE A 79 -2.21 2.83 12.82
N VAL A 80 -1.64 2.68 14.02
CA VAL A 80 -2.35 2.85 15.29
C VAL A 80 -2.90 4.26 15.42
N GLY A 81 -2.06 5.28 15.16
CA GLY A 81 -2.45 6.69 15.26
C GLY A 81 -3.60 7.06 14.34
N GLU A 82 -3.60 6.57 13.11
CA GLU A 82 -4.68 6.80 12.14
C GLU A 82 -6.01 6.21 12.61
N TYR A 83 -6.02 4.96 13.09
CA TYR A 83 -7.24 4.35 13.61
C TYR A 83 -7.77 5.04 14.86
N LEU A 84 -6.90 5.48 15.77
CA LEU A 84 -7.30 6.29 16.93
C LEU A 84 -7.92 7.62 16.51
N ALA A 85 -7.49 8.18 15.39
CA ALA A 85 -8.04 9.41 14.80
C ALA A 85 -9.27 9.15 13.90
N GLY A 86 -9.86 7.94 13.92
CA GLY A 86 -11.03 7.58 13.10
C GLY A 86 -10.76 7.48 11.60
N ARG A 87 -9.49 7.40 11.19
CA ARG A 87 -9.09 7.25 9.78
C ARG A 87 -8.68 5.81 9.49
N THR A 88 -8.73 5.41 8.23
CA THR A 88 -8.38 4.05 7.80
C THR A 88 -7.12 4.07 6.93
N PRO A 89 -5.91 3.85 7.50
CA PRO A 89 -4.66 3.95 6.77
C PRO A 89 -4.41 2.79 5.81
N ASN A 90 -3.50 3.03 4.84
CA ASN A 90 -2.85 1.96 4.09
C ASN A 90 -1.36 1.87 4.49
N PRO A 91 -1.00 0.97 5.42
CA PRO A 91 0.37 0.88 5.93
C PRO A 91 1.38 0.45 4.88
N CYS A 92 0.95 -0.27 3.82
CA CYS A 92 1.83 -0.71 2.74
C CYS A 92 2.43 0.47 1.96
N ASN A 93 1.66 1.55 1.76
CA ASN A 93 2.15 2.74 1.07
C ASN A 93 3.30 3.39 1.84
N VAL A 94 3.15 3.54 3.15
CA VAL A 94 4.19 4.10 4.03
C VAL A 94 5.41 3.17 4.07
N CYS A 95 5.20 1.88 4.26
CA CYS A 95 6.26 0.88 4.29
C CYS A 95 7.06 0.86 2.98
N ASN A 96 6.40 0.90 1.82
CA ASN A 96 7.07 0.92 0.54
C ASN A 96 8.01 2.13 0.45
N ARG A 97 7.51 3.36 0.65
CA ARG A 97 8.31 4.57 0.50
C ARG A 97 9.45 4.66 1.52
N ARG A 98 9.13 4.58 2.83
CA ARG A 98 10.07 4.93 3.91
C ARG A 98 11.01 3.81 4.31
N ILE A 99 10.61 2.54 4.10
CA ILE A 99 11.43 1.42 4.51
C ILE A 99 11.95 0.66 3.31
N LYS A 100 11.06 0.10 2.47
CA LYS A 100 11.52 -0.75 1.38
C LYS A 100 12.38 -0.01 0.35
N TRP A 101 12.04 1.24 0.02
CA TRP A 101 12.81 1.99 -0.97
C TRP A 101 13.89 2.84 -0.34
N GLU A 102 13.56 3.72 0.59
CA GLU A 102 14.53 4.65 1.17
C GLU A 102 15.69 3.92 1.85
N ALA A 103 15.38 2.99 2.75
CA ALA A 103 16.43 2.27 3.48
C ALA A 103 17.19 1.26 2.60
N LEU A 104 16.49 0.59 1.67
CA LEU A 104 17.14 -0.38 0.79
C LEU A 104 18.08 0.30 -0.22
N ILE A 105 17.70 1.45 -0.77
CA ILE A 105 18.56 2.24 -1.67
C ILE A 105 19.80 2.73 -0.92
N ALA A 106 19.66 3.25 0.30
CA ALA A 106 20.79 3.69 1.10
C ALA A 106 21.78 2.54 1.34
N TRP A 107 21.29 1.39 1.79
CA TRP A 107 22.14 0.21 2.01
C TRP A 107 22.75 -0.32 0.70
N ALA A 108 22.00 -0.33 -0.40
CA ALA A 108 22.51 -0.75 -1.72
C ALA A 108 23.70 0.13 -2.17
N GLY A 109 23.61 1.43 -1.93
CA GLY A 109 24.70 2.38 -2.21
C GLY A 109 25.97 2.06 -1.42
N GLU A 110 25.86 1.66 -0.14
CA GLU A 110 26.97 1.21 0.68
C GLU A 110 27.64 -0.07 0.13
N GLN A 111 26.86 -0.92 -0.55
CA GLN A 111 27.36 -2.13 -1.23
C GLN A 111 27.89 -1.85 -2.64
N GLY A 112 27.87 -0.59 -3.09
CA GLY A 112 28.26 -0.19 -4.45
C GLY A 112 27.29 -0.71 -5.52
N ALA A 113 26.03 -0.95 -5.17
CA ALA A 113 24.98 -1.33 -6.11
C ALA A 113 24.31 -0.08 -6.68
N GLN A 114 24.07 -0.10 -8.00
CA GLN A 114 23.42 0.97 -8.73
C GLN A 114 21.89 0.89 -8.62
N TYR A 115 21.36 -0.31 -8.42
CA TYR A 115 19.94 -0.58 -8.44
C TYR A 115 19.48 -1.38 -7.22
N ILE A 116 18.22 -1.17 -6.88
CA ILE A 116 17.43 -2.11 -6.08
C ILE A 116 16.40 -2.79 -6.97
N ALA A 117 15.93 -3.96 -6.55
CA ALA A 117 14.83 -4.64 -7.24
C ALA A 117 13.87 -5.30 -6.27
N THR A 118 12.63 -5.44 -6.68
CA THR A 118 11.58 -6.11 -5.91
C THR A 118 10.69 -6.96 -6.82
N GLY A 119 9.96 -7.89 -6.21
CA GLY A 119 8.96 -8.72 -6.88
C GLY A 119 7.58 -8.04 -6.97
N HIS A 120 7.48 -6.74 -7.26
CA HIS A 120 6.20 -6.07 -7.47
C HIS A 120 5.75 -6.18 -8.93
N TYR A 121 4.44 -6.36 -9.12
CA TYR A 121 3.78 -6.36 -10.43
C TYR A 121 3.46 -4.93 -10.84
N ALA A 122 4.45 -4.27 -11.40
CA ALA A 122 4.39 -2.95 -12.02
C ALA A 122 5.57 -2.79 -12.97
N ARG A 123 5.54 -1.78 -13.85
CA ARG A 123 6.65 -1.41 -14.73
C ARG A 123 7.08 0.02 -14.42
N ILE A 124 8.27 0.39 -14.87
CA ILE A 124 8.78 1.76 -14.75
C ILE A 124 9.16 2.22 -16.15
N ASP A 125 8.57 3.33 -16.59
CA ASP A 125 8.88 3.96 -17.86
C ASP A 125 9.37 5.40 -17.65
N ARG A 126 10.18 5.89 -18.60
CA ARG A 126 10.56 7.28 -18.69
C ARG A 126 9.65 7.97 -19.70
N LEU A 127 8.83 8.90 -19.21
CA LEU A 127 7.87 9.65 -20.02
C LEU A 127 8.54 10.72 -20.90
N ALA A 128 7.79 11.26 -21.87
CA ALA A 128 8.28 12.29 -22.79
C ALA A 128 8.72 13.59 -22.07
N ASN A 129 8.15 13.90 -20.90
CA ASN A 129 8.59 15.01 -20.05
C ASN A 129 9.86 14.71 -19.25
N GLY A 130 10.49 13.57 -19.48
CA GLY A 130 11.73 13.13 -18.83
C GLY A 130 11.55 12.51 -17.43
N ARG A 131 10.33 12.49 -16.89
CA ARG A 131 10.04 11.90 -15.57
C ARG A 131 9.90 10.40 -15.67
N TYR A 132 10.26 9.69 -14.60
CA TYR A 132 9.90 8.29 -14.41
C TYR A 132 8.47 8.18 -13.90
N ALA A 133 7.74 7.19 -14.37
CA ALA A 133 6.43 6.84 -13.87
C ALA A 133 6.29 5.32 -13.72
N ILE A 134 5.59 4.91 -12.68
CA ILE A 134 5.08 3.54 -12.56
C ILE A 134 3.95 3.38 -13.58
N CYS A 135 3.94 2.26 -14.30
CA CYS A 135 2.82 1.89 -15.17
C CYS A 135 2.30 0.49 -14.86
N ASN A 136 1.08 0.24 -15.28
CA ASN A 136 0.39 -1.02 -15.01
C ASN A 136 1.23 -2.21 -15.45
N SER A 137 1.18 -3.29 -14.66
CA SER A 137 1.75 -4.57 -15.08
C SER A 137 1.01 -5.16 -16.27
N ALA A 138 1.61 -6.14 -16.95
CA ALA A 138 0.99 -6.84 -18.06
C ALA A 138 -0.35 -7.51 -17.70
N THR A 139 -0.60 -7.77 -16.43
CA THR A 139 -1.83 -8.39 -15.92
C THR A 139 -2.54 -7.49 -14.91
N ALA A 140 -3.74 -7.01 -15.27
CA ALA A 140 -4.56 -6.14 -14.42
C ALA A 140 -4.95 -6.76 -13.06
N GLN A 141 -5.00 -8.10 -12.97
CA GLN A 141 -5.42 -8.80 -11.74
C GLN A 141 -4.42 -8.69 -10.58
N LYS A 142 -3.14 -8.49 -10.88
CA LYS A 142 -2.05 -8.39 -9.87
C LYS A 142 -1.38 -7.02 -9.86
N ASP A 143 -1.96 -6.03 -10.56
CA ASP A 143 -1.41 -4.70 -10.63
C ASP A 143 -1.22 -4.09 -9.23
N GLN A 144 0.02 -3.65 -8.94
CA GLN A 144 0.39 -3.09 -7.64
C GLN A 144 0.75 -1.60 -7.71
N THR A 145 0.43 -0.94 -8.81
CA THR A 145 0.74 0.49 -9.01
C THR A 145 0.16 1.38 -7.92
N TYR A 146 -1.03 1.03 -7.41
CA TYR A 146 -1.68 1.75 -6.31
C TYR A 146 -0.81 1.78 -5.04
N ALA A 147 -0.05 0.72 -4.74
CA ALA A 147 0.79 0.66 -3.56
C ALA A 147 2.16 1.35 -3.74
N LEU A 148 2.49 1.76 -4.98
CA LEU A 148 3.79 2.34 -5.35
C LEU A 148 3.71 3.82 -5.75
N TYR A 149 2.53 4.44 -5.69
CA TYR A 149 2.27 5.79 -6.19
C TYR A 149 3.14 6.87 -5.55
N ASN A 150 3.65 6.62 -4.35
CA ASN A 150 4.36 7.60 -3.54
C ASN A 150 5.90 7.48 -3.64
N LEU A 151 6.41 6.69 -4.58
CA LEU A 151 7.85 6.63 -4.87
C LEU A 151 8.33 7.92 -5.53
N THR A 152 9.52 8.38 -5.14
CA THR A 152 10.14 9.59 -5.69
C THR A 152 10.82 9.32 -7.03
N GLN A 153 11.14 10.37 -7.78
CA GLN A 153 11.88 10.27 -9.04
C GLN A 153 13.26 9.62 -8.86
N GLU A 154 13.95 9.95 -7.78
CA GLU A 154 15.23 9.34 -7.43
C GLU A 154 15.09 7.85 -7.14
N GLN A 155 14.07 7.48 -6.34
CA GLN A 155 13.78 6.08 -6.05
C GLN A 155 13.47 5.28 -7.32
N LEU A 156 12.67 5.85 -8.24
CA LEU A 156 12.32 5.19 -9.50
C LEU A 156 13.53 5.02 -10.42
N ALA A 157 14.43 6.01 -10.48
CA ALA A 157 15.64 5.94 -11.31
C ALA A 157 16.59 4.79 -10.90
N HIS A 158 16.53 4.36 -9.65
CA HIS A 158 17.35 3.28 -9.09
C HIS A 158 16.59 1.97 -8.84
N THR A 159 15.41 1.79 -9.45
CA THR A 159 14.53 0.64 -9.21
C THR A 159 14.36 -0.21 -10.46
N LEU A 160 14.48 -1.54 -10.29
CA LEU A 160 14.11 -2.52 -11.30
C LEU A 160 12.90 -3.36 -10.82
N LEU A 161 11.92 -3.56 -11.70
CA LEU A 161 10.73 -4.37 -11.46
C LEU A 161 10.66 -5.50 -12.49
N PRO A 162 11.50 -6.54 -12.36
CA PRO A 162 11.77 -7.51 -13.43
C PRO A 162 10.60 -8.45 -13.75
N ILE A 163 9.54 -8.46 -12.91
CA ILE A 163 8.36 -9.31 -13.13
C ILE A 163 7.13 -8.56 -13.65
N GLY A 164 7.24 -7.26 -13.92
CA GLY A 164 6.12 -6.43 -14.35
C GLY A 164 5.48 -6.85 -15.67
N ASP A 165 6.23 -7.50 -16.55
CA ASP A 165 5.77 -7.98 -17.86
C ASP A 165 5.24 -9.42 -17.84
N TYR A 166 5.25 -10.08 -16.68
CA TYR A 166 4.84 -11.49 -16.54
C TYR A 166 3.49 -11.62 -15.83
N SER A 167 2.71 -12.60 -16.26
CA SER A 167 1.53 -13.06 -15.52
C SER A 167 1.93 -13.86 -14.28
N LYS A 168 1.01 -14.00 -13.32
CA LYS A 168 1.26 -14.80 -12.12
C LYS A 168 1.50 -16.28 -12.45
N GLU A 169 0.81 -16.78 -13.47
CA GLU A 169 0.96 -18.15 -13.98
C GLU A 169 2.35 -18.38 -14.55
N GLU A 170 2.87 -17.42 -15.33
CA GLU A 170 4.23 -17.47 -15.87
C GLU A 170 5.28 -17.44 -14.77
N ILE A 171 5.12 -16.56 -13.76
CA ILE A 171 6.02 -16.49 -12.61
C ILE A 171 6.03 -17.81 -11.83
N ARG A 172 4.87 -18.44 -11.61
CA ARG A 172 4.80 -19.77 -10.96
C ARG A 172 5.43 -20.86 -11.83
N ARG A 173 5.25 -20.81 -13.15
CA ARG A 173 5.89 -21.74 -14.09
C ARG A 173 7.41 -21.61 -14.03
N ILE A 174 7.95 -20.39 -14.11
CA ILE A 174 9.39 -20.13 -13.99
C ILE A 174 9.92 -20.66 -12.66
N ALA A 175 9.24 -20.37 -11.54
CA ALA A 175 9.64 -20.87 -10.23
C ALA A 175 9.71 -22.41 -10.17
N ALA A 176 8.76 -23.09 -10.77
CA ALA A 176 8.70 -24.56 -10.84
C ALA A 176 9.81 -25.13 -11.77
N GLU A 177 9.99 -24.60 -12.97
CA GLU A 177 11.01 -24.99 -13.92
C GLU A 177 12.42 -24.82 -13.34
N GLN A 178 12.64 -23.74 -12.62
CA GLN A 178 13.93 -23.46 -11.94
C GLN A 178 14.06 -24.15 -10.58
N LYS A 179 13.07 -24.95 -10.18
CA LYS A 179 13.06 -25.70 -8.91
C LYS A 179 13.32 -24.81 -7.69
N LEU A 180 12.81 -23.57 -7.71
CA LEU A 180 12.98 -22.64 -6.58
C LEU A 180 12.35 -23.25 -5.32
N PRO A 181 13.00 -23.18 -4.15
CA PRO A 181 12.52 -23.82 -2.92
C PRO A 181 11.10 -23.39 -2.48
N VAL A 182 10.66 -22.22 -2.94
CA VAL A 182 9.37 -21.59 -2.60
C VAL A 182 8.31 -21.71 -3.69
N ALA A 183 8.55 -22.49 -4.78
CA ALA A 183 7.67 -22.54 -5.95
C ALA A 183 6.20 -22.87 -5.62
N ASN A 184 5.94 -23.67 -4.59
CA ASN A 184 4.59 -24.08 -4.17
C ASN A 184 3.99 -23.21 -3.06
N LYS A 185 4.67 -22.12 -2.65
CA LYS A 185 4.19 -21.26 -1.57
C LYS A 185 2.98 -20.42 -2.03
N SER A 186 1.98 -20.30 -1.16
CA SER A 186 0.83 -19.42 -1.38
C SER A 186 1.23 -17.93 -1.26
N ASP A 187 0.47 -17.07 -1.95
CA ASP A 187 0.66 -15.62 -1.83
C ASP A 187 0.20 -15.12 -0.47
N SER A 188 0.91 -14.18 0.11
CA SER A 188 0.43 -13.41 1.27
C SER A 188 -0.64 -12.43 0.80
N GLN A 189 -1.79 -12.42 1.47
CA GLN A 189 -2.93 -11.56 1.10
C GLN A 189 -3.23 -10.46 2.12
N ASP A 190 -2.71 -10.58 3.35
CA ASP A 190 -3.01 -9.71 4.48
C ASP A 190 -1.86 -8.73 4.79
N ILE A 191 -2.15 -7.78 5.68
CA ILE A 191 -1.15 -6.86 6.23
C ILE A 191 -0.11 -7.70 6.98
N CYS A 192 1.17 -7.58 6.62
CA CYS A 192 2.24 -8.48 7.05
C CYS A 192 2.43 -8.58 8.59
N PHE A 193 1.99 -7.59 9.35
CA PHE A 193 2.04 -7.58 10.82
C PHE A 193 0.69 -7.88 11.48
N ILE A 194 -0.37 -8.17 10.69
CA ILE A 194 -1.70 -8.58 11.15
C ILE A 194 -2.13 -9.82 10.33
N PRO A 195 -1.46 -10.96 10.53
CA PRO A 195 -1.68 -12.14 9.69
C PRO A 195 -3.03 -12.81 9.89
N ASP A 196 -3.71 -12.51 11.00
CA ASP A 196 -5.07 -12.98 11.32
C ASP A 196 -6.17 -12.08 10.72
N GLY A 197 -5.81 -10.94 10.12
CA GLY A 197 -6.73 -9.97 9.54
C GLY A 197 -7.56 -9.21 10.59
N ASP A 198 -7.38 -9.48 11.90
CA ASP A 198 -8.10 -8.80 12.99
C ASP A 198 -7.34 -7.56 13.47
N TYR A 199 -7.52 -6.46 12.72
CA TYR A 199 -6.91 -5.18 13.08
C TYR A 199 -7.43 -4.61 14.41
N GLY A 200 -8.69 -4.90 14.78
CA GLY A 200 -9.24 -4.46 16.08
C GLY A 200 -8.50 -5.08 17.25
N ALA A 201 -8.36 -6.42 17.25
CA ALA A 201 -7.58 -7.12 18.26
C ALA A 201 -6.09 -6.72 18.25
N PHE A 202 -5.54 -6.41 17.07
CA PHE A 202 -4.18 -5.89 16.97
C PHE A 202 -4.03 -4.54 17.68
N LEU A 203 -4.95 -3.59 17.45
CA LEU A 203 -4.95 -2.28 18.10
C LEU A 203 -5.07 -2.40 19.63
N GLU A 204 -5.98 -3.26 20.10
CA GLU A 204 -6.15 -3.55 21.55
C GLU A 204 -4.84 -4.07 22.19
N ARG A 205 -4.08 -4.92 21.48
CA ARG A 205 -2.78 -5.41 21.96
C ARG A 205 -1.69 -4.32 21.97
N GLN A 206 -1.71 -3.39 21.00
CA GLN A 206 -0.67 -2.36 20.87
C GLN A 206 -0.87 -1.20 21.85
N VAL A 207 -2.09 -0.77 22.06
CA VAL A 207 -2.42 0.43 22.87
C VAL A 207 -3.69 0.24 23.71
N PRO A 208 -3.73 -0.76 24.62
CA PRO A 208 -4.94 -1.11 25.37
C PRO A 208 -5.57 0.08 26.12
N ASP A 209 -4.73 0.95 26.66
CA ASP A 209 -5.17 2.11 27.46
C ASP A 209 -5.72 3.27 26.61
N LYS A 210 -5.56 3.22 25.26
CA LYS A 210 -5.99 4.28 24.34
C LYS A 210 -7.18 3.88 23.48
N ILE A 211 -7.57 2.61 23.49
CA ILE A 211 -8.72 2.14 22.69
C ILE A 211 -10.00 2.69 23.33
N PRO A 212 -10.82 3.43 22.57
CA PRO A 212 -12.13 3.86 23.05
C PRO A 212 -12.99 2.64 23.38
N GLY A 213 -13.60 2.65 24.57
CA GLY A 213 -14.59 1.63 24.95
C GLY A 213 -15.87 1.75 24.12
N GLU A 214 -16.95 1.18 24.63
CA GLU A 214 -18.25 1.27 23.97
C GLU A 214 -18.70 2.69 23.69
N GLY A 215 -19.22 2.92 22.50
CA GLY A 215 -19.81 4.20 22.06
C GLY A 215 -21.19 4.00 21.45
N ASN A 216 -21.70 5.05 20.78
CA ASN A 216 -23.03 5.04 20.21
C ASN A 216 -23.01 4.90 18.67
N PHE A 217 -23.83 4.01 18.13
CA PHE A 217 -24.30 4.17 16.76
C PHE A 217 -25.37 5.25 16.72
N VAL A 218 -25.17 6.22 15.84
CA VAL A 218 -26.12 7.31 15.61
C VAL A 218 -26.52 7.38 14.14
N LEU A 219 -27.74 7.84 13.88
CA LEU A 219 -28.16 8.19 12.51
C LEU A 219 -27.57 9.55 12.10
N THR A 220 -27.75 9.91 10.84
CA THR A 220 -27.29 11.20 10.29
C THR A 220 -27.90 12.42 10.97
N ASP A 221 -29.09 12.26 11.57
CA ASP A 221 -29.77 13.29 12.37
C ASP A 221 -29.36 13.31 13.86
N GLY A 222 -28.45 12.42 14.27
CA GLY A 222 -27.96 12.31 15.65
C GLY A 222 -28.77 11.35 16.55
N THR A 223 -29.83 10.71 16.03
CA THR A 223 -30.61 9.73 16.80
C THR A 223 -29.78 8.52 17.16
N VAL A 224 -29.68 8.18 18.45
CA VAL A 224 -28.96 6.98 18.93
C VAL A 224 -29.79 5.73 18.60
N ILE A 225 -29.16 4.77 17.90
CA ILE A 225 -29.83 3.51 17.47
C ILE A 225 -29.21 2.25 18.06
N GLY A 226 -28.11 2.38 18.81
CA GLY A 226 -27.44 1.21 19.40
C GLY A 226 -26.09 1.53 20.02
N ARG A 227 -25.40 0.49 20.48
CA ARG A 227 -24.06 0.59 21.06
C ARG A 227 -23.06 -0.14 20.20
N HIS A 228 -21.83 0.36 20.12
CA HIS A 228 -20.71 -0.28 19.44
C HIS A 228 -19.51 -0.46 20.38
N LYS A 229 -18.56 -1.30 20.01
CA LYS A 229 -17.39 -1.68 20.81
C LYS A 229 -16.20 -0.72 20.75
N GLY A 230 -16.38 0.46 20.21
CA GLY A 230 -15.34 1.50 20.01
C GLY A 230 -15.16 1.87 18.56
N VAL A 231 -14.95 3.16 18.25
CA VAL A 231 -14.85 3.70 16.86
C VAL A 231 -13.72 3.05 16.05
N THR A 232 -12.65 2.59 16.70
CA THR A 232 -11.49 1.97 16.06
C THR A 232 -11.79 0.63 15.36
N HIS A 233 -12.96 0.04 15.59
CA HIS A 233 -13.39 -1.22 14.98
C HIS A 233 -14.19 -1.02 13.68
N TYR A 234 -14.35 0.21 13.22
CA TYR A 234 -15.23 0.52 12.09
C TYR A 234 -14.48 1.29 11.00
N THR A 235 -14.99 1.14 9.77
CA THR A 235 -14.46 1.81 8.59
C THR A 235 -15.62 2.35 7.74
N ILE A 236 -15.46 3.51 7.13
CA ILE A 236 -16.47 4.11 6.24
C ILE A 236 -16.81 3.15 5.10
N GLY A 237 -18.09 2.98 4.84
CA GLY A 237 -18.65 2.04 3.86
C GLY A 237 -18.83 0.61 4.39
N GLN A 238 -18.47 0.32 5.64
CA GLN A 238 -18.70 -0.98 6.27
C GLN A 238 -20.20 -1.25 6.42
N ARG A 239 -20.64 -2.47 6.03
CA ARG A 239 -22.00 -2.97 6.14
C ARG A 239 -22.15 -4.13 7.10
N LYS A 240 -21.13 -5.02 7.11
CA LYS A 240 -21.17 -6.26 7.91
C LYS A 240 -20.57 -6.03 9.30
N GLY A 241 -21.03 -6.81 10.30
CA GLY A 241 -20.46 -6.77 11.65
C GLY A 241 -20.89 -5.55 12.49
N LEU A 242 -21.93 -4.82 12.09
CA LEU A 242 -22.45 -3.69 12.86
C LEU A 242 -23.28 -4.12 14.07
N GLY A 243 -23.93 -5.28 14.02
CA GLY A 243 -24.74 -5.79 15.14
C GLY A 243 -26.05 -5.01 15.38
N ILE A 244 -26.49 -4.21 14.42
CA ILE A 244 -27.76 -3.44 14.46
C ILE A 244 -28.75 -4.00 13.45
N ALA A 245 -30.04 -4.01 13.83
CA ALA A 245 -31.13 -4.51 13.00
C ALA A 245 -32.05 -3.36 12.57
N MET A 246 -31.86 -2.91 11.33
CA MET A 246 -32.66 -1.79 10.75
C MET A 246 -33.71 -2.27 9.74
N GLY A 247 -33.81 -3.61 9.50
CA GLY A 247 -34.73 -4.17 8.50
C GLY A 247 -34.28 -4.01 7.05
N HIS A 248 -33.22 -3.25 6.79
CA HIS A 248 -32.61 -3.00 5.48
C HIS A 248 -31.08 -2.80 5.64
N PRO A 249 -30.30 -2.89 4.54
CA PRO A 249 -28.87 -2.67 4.58
C PRO A 249 -28.51 -1.23 4.96
N VAL A 250 -27.66 -1.05 5.96
CA VAL A 250 -27.12 0.24 6.39
C VAL A 250 -25.60 0.22 6.40
N PHE A 251 -24.97 1.39 6.40
CA PHE A 251 -23.56 1.57 6.20
C PHE A 251 -22.96 2.58 7.20
N VAL A 252 -21.70 2.39 7.54
CA VAL A 252 -20.91 3.42 8.24
C VAL A 252 -20.67 4.58 7.29
N CYS A 253 -21.18 5.77 7.64
CA CYS A 253 -21.06 6.99 6.84
C CYS A 253 -19.96 7.91 7.34
N GLU A 254 -19.77 7.97 8.67
CA GLU A 254 -18.81 8.84 9.32
C GLU A 254 -18.33 8.19 10.62
N ILE A 255 -17.12 8.48 11.04
CA ILE A 255 -16.54 8.09 12.33
C ILE A 255 -16.17 9.37 13.06
N ARG A 256 -16.66 9.54 14.30
CA ARG A 256 -16.43 10.69 15.16
C ARG A 256 -15.66 10.28 16.41
N PRO A 257 -14.32 10.31 16.38
CA PRO A 257 -13.51 9.87 17.51
C PRO A 257 -13.74 10.68 18.78
N GLU A 258 -13.95 12.00 18.64
CA GLU A 258 -14.09 12.95 19.75
C GLU A 258 -15.32 12.65 20.63
N THR A 259 -16.40 12.16 20.02
CA THR A 259 -17.66 11.78 20.72
C THR A 259 -17.82 10.27 20.86
N ASN A 260 -16.87 9.50 20.34
CA ASN A 260 -16.93 8.04 20.24
C ASN A 260 -18.24 7.57 19.60
N GLU A 261 -18.60 8.17 18.43
CA GLU A 261 -19.78 7.86 17.67
C GLU A 261 -19.44 7.29 16.30
N VAL A 262 -20.24 6.32 15.84
CA VAL A 262 -20.25 5.81 14.47
C VAL A 262 -21.56 6.17 13.82
N VAL A 263 -21.50 7.03 12.79
CA VAL A 263 -22.70 7.47 12.05
C VAL A 263 -23.11 6.41 11.05
N ILE A 264 -24.35 6.01 11.11
CA ILE A 264 -25.00 5.01 10.25
C ILE A 264 -25.99 5.70 9.33
N GLY A 265 -25.97 5.33 8.07
CA GLY A 265 -26.89 5.86 7.06
C GLY A 265 -27.17 4.86 5.94
N GLU A 266 -27.87 5.36 4.92
CA GLU A 266 -28.26 4.61 3.75
C GLU A 266 -27.11 4.46 2.74
N ASN A 267 -27.34 3.68 1.68
CA ASN A 267 -26.33 3.50 0.63
C ASN A 267 -25.95 4.83 -0.04
N GLU A 268 -26.88 5.73 -0.23
CA GLU A 268 -26.70 7.05 -0.85
C GLU A 268 -25.80 7.95 -0.02
N ASP A 269 -25.79 7.78 1.29
CA ASP A 269 -25.02 8.61 2.23
C ASP A 269 -23.50 8.38 2.15
N ILE A 270 -23.05 7.26 1.58
CA ILE A 270 -21.63 6.93 1.44
C ILE A 270 -21.04 7.32 0.08
N PHE A 271 -21.78 8.06 -0.75
CA PHE A 271 -21.27 8.57 -2.02
C PHE A 271 -20.88 10.03 -1.93
N SER A 272 -19.79 10.41 -2.61
CA SER A 272 -19.31 11.78 -2.71
C SER A 272 -18.68 12.03 -4.08
N CYS A 273 -18.81 13.26 -4.59
CA CYS A 273 -18.15 13.72 -5.81
C CYS A 273 -16.80 14.41 -5.52
N ASN A 274 -16.54 14.82 -4.28
CA ASN A 274 -15.35 15.60 -3.96
C ASN A 274 -14.56 14.95 -2.84
N LEU A 275 -13.24 15.12 -2.89
CA LEU A 275 -12.35 14.88 -1.77
C LEU A 275 -11.22 15.91 -1.76
N ILE A 276 -10.63 16.07 -0.58
CA ILE A 276 -9.36 16.77 -0.39
C ILE A 276 -8.32 15.74 0.02
N CYS A 277 -7.16 15.75 -0.64
CA CYS A 277 -6.00 14.98 -0.21
C CYS A 277 -4.77 15.87 0.03
N ASP A 278 -3.88 15.36 0.87
CA ASP A 278 -2.64 16.00 1.27
C ASP A 278 -1.44 15.08 1.00
N GLU A 279 -0.23 15.53 1.34
CA GLU A 279 1.02 14.78 1.08
C GLU A 279 1.13 14.32 -0.38
N VAL A 280 0.82 15.22 -1.32
CA VAL A 280 0.74 14.89 -2.73
C VAL A 280 2.13 14.57 -3.30
N ASN A 281 2.29 13.35 -3.81
CA ASN A 281 3.45 12.95 -4.60
C ASN A 281 3.17 13.17 -6.10
N TYR A 282 4.03 13.91 -6.77
CA TYR A 282 3.99 14.16 -8.22
C TYR A 282 4.94 13.18 -8.92
N MET A 283 4.41 12.06 -9.45
CA MET A 283 5.21 11.03 -10.10
C MET A 283 5.35 11.30 -11.61
N GLY A 284 4.37 10.93 -12.41
CA GLY A 284 4.39 11.11 -13.87
C GLY A 284 3.99 12.50 -14.32
N MET A 285 3.37 13.29 -13.47
CA MET A 285 3.04 14.70 -13.72
C MET A 285 3.98 15.63 -12.96
N GLU A 286 4.14 16.85 -13.49
CA GLU A 286 4.81 17.94 -12.79
C GLU A 286 3.85 18.62 -11.81
N GLU A 287 4.42 19.24 -10.79
CA GLU A 287 3.67 20.12 -9.91
C GLU A 287 3.26 21.39 -10.66
N GLY A 288 1.97 21.57 -10.86
CA GLY A 288 1.41 22.71 -11.61
C GLY A 288 0.20 23.30 -10.90
N LYS A 289 -0.22 24.49 -11.38
CA LYS A 289 -1.44 25.18 -10.89
C LYS A 289 -2.67 24.93 -11.76
N GLU A 290 -2.47 24.36 -12.96
CA GLU A 290 -3.56 24.10 -13.89
C GLU A 290 -4.40 22.90 -13.45
N GLN A 291 -5.70 22.99 -13.69
CA GLN A 291 -6.60 21.86 -13.52
C GLN A 291 -6.23 20.74 -14.49
N ARG A 292 -6.25 19.51 -14.01
CA ARG A 292 -5.94 18.34 -14.83
C ARG A 292 -7.04 17.30 -14.75
N ARG A 293 -7.57 16.91 -15.90
CA ARG A 293 -8.49 15.77 -16.03
C ARG A 293 -7.71 14.47 -16.10
N CYS A 294 -8.08 13.48 -15.28
CA CYS A 294 -7.44 12.17 -15.22
C CYS A 294 -8.40 11.11 -14.64
N MET A 295 -7.93 9.90 -14.39
CA MET A 295 -8.62 8.91 -13.58
C MET A 295 -8.05 8.88 -12.16
N ALA A 296 -8.91 8.59 -11.16
CA ALA A 296 -8.44 8.40 -9.78
C ALA A 296 -9.04 7.16 -9.13
N LYS A 297 -8.20 6.44 -8.36
CA LYS A 297 -8.61 5.32 -7.50
C LYS A 297 -8.51 5.77 -6.05
N VAL A 298 -9.57 5.57 -5.26
CA VAL A 298 -9.64 5.96 -3.83
C VAL A 298 -9.38 4.79 -2.86
N ARG A 299 -9.09 3.60 -3.38
CA ARG A 299 -8.65 2.39 -2.66
C ARG A 299 -8.12 1.37 -3.65
N TYR A 300 -7.42 0.36 -3.18
CA TYR A 300 -6.79 -0.66 -4.02
C TYR A 300 -7.78 -1.36 -4.96
N ALA A 301 -8.93 -1.81 -4.45
CA ALA A 301 -9.94 -2.52 -5.25
C ALA A 301 -10.81 -1.60 -6.13
N HIS A 302 -10.63 -0.28 -6.08
CA HIS A 302 -11.37 0.66 -6.92
C HIS A 302 -10.90 0.58 -8.37
N LYS A 303 -11.85 0.53 -9.31
CA LYS A 303 -11.52 0.47 -10.75
C LYS A 303 -10.99 1.79 -11.30
N GLY A 304 -11.30 2.89 -10.60
CA GLY A 304 -10.99 4.25 -11.02
C GLY A 304 -12.18 4.92 -11.69
N ASP A 305 -12.36 6.21 -11.38
CA ASP A 305 -13.34 7.09 -11.99
C ASP A 305 -12.68 8.36 -12.51
N VAL A 306 -13.28 8.97 -13.53
CA VAL A 306 -12.79 10.22 -14.13
C VAL A 306 -12.99 11.37 -13.17
N CYS A 307 -11.92 12.16 -13.00
CA CYS A 307 -11.93 13.32 -12.12
C CYS A 307 -11.12 14.49 -12.69
N THR A 308 -11.29 15.64 -12.07
CA THR A 308 -10.45 16.83 -12.26
C THR A 308 -9.69 17.12 -10.98
N LEU A 309 -8.39 17.31 -11.10
CA LEU A 309 -7.48 17.71 -10.02
C LEU A 309 -7.35 19.23 -10.01
N GLU A 310 -7.38 19.81 -8.81
CA GLU A 310 -7.19 21.25 -8.59
C GLU A 310 -6.31 21.47 -7.35
N LYS A 311 -5.10 22.01 -7.59
CA LYS A 311 -4.18 22.34 -6.49
C LYS A 311 -4.70 23.54 -5.72
N GLN A 312 -4.82 23.40 -4.40
CA GLN A 312 -5.24 24.44 -3.49
C GLN A 312 -4.06 25.33 -3.06
N SER A 313 -4.37 26.52 -2.55
CA SER A 313 -3.34 27.49 -2.10
C SER A 313 -2.53 27.00 -0.89
N ASP A 314 -3.07 26.08 -0.08
CA ASP A 314 -2.42 25.45 1.08
C ASP A 314 -1.57 24.22 0.72
N GLY A 315 -1.43 23.92 -0.59
CA GLY A 315 -0.65 22.79 -1.10
C GLY A 315 -1.41 21.48 -1.25
N LYS A 316 -2.64 21.40 -0.72
CA LYS A 316 -3.50 20.23 -0.88
C LYS A 316 -4.05 20.12 -2.29
N MET A 317 -4.59 18.94 -2.61
CA MET A 317 -5.25 18.69 -3.89
C MET A 317 -6.73 18.43 -3.67
N LYS A 318 -7.59 19.23 -4.31
CA LYS A 318 -8.99 18.94 -4.47
C LYS A 318 -9.20 18.04 -5.68
N VAL A 319 -9.97 16.98 -5.50
CA VAL A 319 -10.33 16.02 -6.55
C VAL A 319 -11.83 16.05 -6.72
N HIS A 320 -12.28 16.42 -7.91
CA HIS A 320 -13.70 16.44 -8.28
C HIS A 320 -13.98 15.31 -9.27
N PHE A 321 -14.77 14.33 -8.87
CA PHE A 321 -15.22 13.21 -9.72
C PHE A 321 -16.44 13.60 -10.56
N GLU A 322 -16.47 13.16 -11.82
CA GLU A 322 -17.62 13.36 -12.72
C GLU A 322 -18.88 12.60 -12.26
N LYS A 323 -18.69 11.54 -11.46
CA LYS A 323 -19.76 10.72 -10.88
C LYS A 323 -19.50 10.48 -9.40
N PRO A 324 -20.55 10.31 -8.58
CA PRO A 324 -20.35 10.00 -7.17
C PRO A 324 -19.59 8.71 -6.95
N VAL A 325 -18.55 8.75 -6.14
CA VAL A 325 -17.68 7.61 -5.79
C VAL A 325 -18.06 7.12 -4.40
N ARG A 326 -18.17 5.80 -4.28
CA ARG A 326 -18.60 5.13 -3.05
C ARG A 326 -17.48 5.06 -2.02
N ALA A 327 -17.78 5.39 -0.76
CA ALA A 327 -16.94 5.20 0.42
C ALA A 327 -15.54 5.79 0.25
N ILE A 328 -15.46 7.08 -0.04
CA ILE A 328 -14.21 7.84 0.03
C ILE A 328 -13.82 7.94 1.50
N THR A 329 -12.66 7.34 1.86
CA THR A 329 -12.31 7.10 3.26
C THR A 329 -11.05 7.87 3.64
N PRO A 330 -11.10 8.78 4.63
CA PRO A 330 -9.92 9.45 5.17
C PRO A 330 -8.86 8.47 5.65
N GLY A 331 -7.58 8.79 5.38
CA GLY A 331 -6.44 7.92 5.65
C GLY A 331 -6.07 6.97 4.51
N GLN A 332 -7.01 6.66 3.60
CA GLN A 332 -6.69 5.94 2.37
C GLN A 332 -5.95 6.83 1.38
N ALA A 333 -5.20 6.21 0.45
CA ALA A 333 -4.62 6.95 -0.66
C ALA A 333 -5.68 7.25 -1.74
N VAL A 334 -5.53 8.39 -2.42
CA VAL A 334 -6.06 8.61 -3.75
C VAL A 334 -4.91 8.58 -4.74
N VAL A 335 -5.01 7.77 -5.79
CA VAL A 335 -3.94 7.61 -6.79
C VAL A 335 -4.46 8.01 -8.16
N PHE A 336 -3.73 8.88 -8.85
CA PHE A 336 -4.08 9.50 -10.13
C PHE A 336 -3.42 8.77 -11.28
N TYR A 337 -4.15 8.56 -12.37
CA TYR A 337 -3.71 7.82 -13.55
C TYR A 337 -4.02 8.55 -14.85
N ASP A 338 -3.12 8.41 -15.81
CA ASP A 338 -3.35 8.78 -17.21
C ASP A 338 -3.07 7.53 -18.08
N GLY A 339 -4.12 6.91 -18.59
CA GLY A 339 -4.02 5.59 -19.19
C GLY A 339 -3.46 4.56 -18.20
N GLU A 340 -2.31 3.97 -18.55
CA GLU A 340 -1.62 2.99 -17.73
C GLU A 340 -0.62 3.60 -16.72
N TYR A 341 -0.34 4.90 -16.80
CA TYR A 341 0.70 5.57 -16.01
C TYR A 341 0.16 6.19 -14.73
N VAL A 342 0.88 6.01 -13.64
CA VAL A 342 0.64 6.73 -12.39
C VAL A 342 1.15 8.17 -12.53
N LEU A 343 0.25 9.12 -12.40
CA LEU A 343 0.57 10.55 -12.36
C LEU A 343 1.07 10.99 -10.99
N GLY A 344 0.58 10.35 -9.93
CA GLY A 344 0.86 10.66 -8.54
C GLY A 344 -0.28 10.25 -7.64
N GLY A 345 -0.38 10.87 -6.46
CA GLY A 345 -1.44 10.60 -5.50
C GLY A 345 -1.19 11.30 -4.18
N GLY A 346 -2.11 11.15 -3.25
CA GLY A 346 -2.02 11.74 -1.91
C GLY A 346 -2.83 10.95 -0.88
N ILE A 347 -2.82 11.39 0.37
CA ILE A 347 -3.61 10.81 1.46
C ILE A 347 -4.93 11.59 1.59
N ILE A 348 -6.05 10.88 1.48
CA ILE A 348 -7.40 11.45 1.61
C ILE A 348 -7.56 12.01 3.03
N GLN A 349 -7.91 13.29 3.12
CA GLN A 349 -8.20 13.98 4.38
C GLN A 349 -9.69 14.01 4.66
N THR A 350 -10.48 14.39 3.66
CA THR A 350 -11.93 14.53 3.76
C THR A 350 -12.62 14.09 2.48
N ALA A 351 -13.87 13.63 2.62
CA ALA A 351 -14.82 13.53 1.53
C ALA A 351 -15.85 14.66 1.69
N GLU A 352 -16.15 15.38 0.59
CA GLU A 352 -17.13 16.48 0.59
C GLU A 352 -18.33 16.09 -0.24
N LYS A 353 -19.54 16.24 0.32
CA LYS A 353 -20.82 15.98 -0.37
C LYS A 353 -21.18 17.08 -1.35
#